data_430830c9a14c6f7b2053f7b65274e0fc
#
_entry.id   430830c9a14c6f7b2053f7b65274e0fc
#
_cell.length_a   1.000
_cell.length_b   1.000
_cell.length_c   1.000
_cell.angle_alpha   90.00
_cell.angle_beta   90.00
_cell.angle_gamma   90.00
#
_symmetry.space_group_name_H-M   'P 1'
#
loop_
_entity.id
_entity.type
_entity.pdbx_description
1 polymer ?
#
loop_
_entity_poly.entity_id
_entity_poly.type
_entity_poly.pdbx_seq_one_letter_code
_entity_poly.pdbx_strand_id
1 'polypeptide(L)'
;MGERIILHCDLNSFYASVELLDKPALWEVPVAVCGDPKTRHGIILAKNEPAKKYGIQTAETVWQAKKKCPGLVLLPPHHDLYKMWSVRVNDIYERFTDLIETFGIDESWLDVTGSLHLFGGDAEKLANKIRKTVKNETGLTISVGVSFNKVFAKLGSDMKKPDATTVIPADGWQNIVWPQPLGNLLYAGRAATQTLKKYGIETIGQLAACDPAMPEQLLGKMGRQLWEYANGLDKSPVKPRHAADPVKSVGNGTTFPDDLVRWEQICAGLMPLCDSVAARLRRHGLYAGGVSVTLKDVSFKTFSRQTRLDAPTHLVRDIYRAAADLARQLWKPPARLRSMTVTALYVTETCSTFQQLDLLDSTAQACGQRQEQLEEAVDAIRQKYGRTAIAFGNGEEGEALSEEEL
;
A
#
# COMPACT_ATOMS: atom_id res chain seq x y z
N MET A 1 2.34 21.04 29.07
CA MET A 1 2.87 19.99 28.18
C MET A 1 3.65 20.70 27.11
N GLY A 2 4.91 20.34 26.88
CA GLY A 2 5.75 20.89 25.79
C GLY A 2 5.11 20.64 24.43
N GLU A 3 5.47 21.46 23.47
CA GLU A 3 5.03 21.32 22.08
C GLU A 3 5.48 19.98 21.50
N ARG A 4 4.60 19.26 20.77
CA ARG A 4 4.97 17.99 20.10
C ARG A 4 5.94 18.28 18.97
N ILE A 5 6.88 17.36 18.77
CA ILE A 5 7.87 17.43 17.69
C ILE A 5 7.83 16.14 16.91
N ILE A 6 7.20 16.22 15.73
CA ILE A 6 6.97 15.12 14.82
C ILE A 6 7.84 15.30 13.58
N LEU A 7 8.59 14.28 13.24
CA LEU A 7 9.30 14.19 11.97
C LEU A 7 8.53 13.28 11.02
N HIS A 8 8.53 13.62 9.75
CA HIS A 8 8.15 12.71 8.67
C HIS A 8 9.35 12.48 7.77
N CYS A 9 9.78 11.23 7.66
CA CYS A 9 10.92 10.80 6.85
C CYS A 9 10.41 10.08 5.61
N ASP A 10 10.89 10.47 4.42
CA ASP A 10 10.45 9.96 3.12
C ASP A 10 11.68 9.60 2.27
N LEU A 11 11.84 8.35 1.87
CA LEU A 11 12.95 7.85 1.06
C LEU A 11 12.83 8.37 -0.38
N ASN A 12 13.83 9.09 -0.84
CA ASN A 12 13.82 9.73 -2.16
C ASN A 12 13.90 8.70 -3.29
N SER A 13 12.91 8.70 -4.19
CA SER A 13 12.86 7.82 -5.37
C SER A 13 13.10 6.35 -5.02
N PHE A 14 12.53 5.87 -3.92
CA PHE A 14 12.94 4.70 -3.15
C PHE A 14 13.33 3.48 -4.01
N TYR A 15 12.40 2.89 -4.78
CA TYR A 15 12.72 1.70 -5.56
C TYR A 15 13.84 1.95 -6.57
N ALA A 16 13.81 3.09 -7.26
CA ALA A 16 14.88 3.42 -8.20
C ALA A 16 16.22 3.61 -7.49
N SER A 17 16.23 4.24 -6.31
CA SER A 17 17.44 4.42 -5.51
C SER A 17 18.03 3.08 -5.05
N VAL A 18 17.18 2.16 -4.57
CA VAL A 18 17.62 0.82 -4.16
C VAL A 18 18.22 0.04 -5.35
N GLU A 19 17.56 0.06 -6.51
CA GLU A 19 18.05 -0.62 -7.72
C GLU A 19 19.39 -0.05 -8.23
N LEU A 20 19.70 1.18 -7.87
CA LEU A 20 20.91 1.87 -8.33
C LEU A 20 22.08 1.80 -7.34
N LEU A 21 21.91 1.26 -6.13
CA LEU A 21 22.96 1.20 -5.11
C LEU A 21 24.24 0.52 -5.62
N ASP A 22 24.09 -0.54 -6.39
CA ASP A 22 25.18 -1.33 -6.98
C ASP A 22 25.47 -0.99 -8.45
N LYS A 23 24.80 0.04 -9.02
CA LYS A 23 24.87 0.42 -10.44
C LYS A 23 25.28 1.88 -10.63
N PRO A 24 26.50 2.30 -10.18
CA PRO A 24 26.91 3.71 -10.23
C PRO A 24 26.91 4.30 -11.64
N ALA A 25 27.16 3.48 -12.66
CA ALA A 25 27.11 3.91 -14.06
C ALA A 25 25.73 4.42 -14.52
N LEU A 26 24.65 4.09 -13.79
CA LEU A 26 23.30 4.50 -14.12
C LEU A 26 22.79 5.69 -13.29
N TRP A 27 23.57 6.22 -12.35
CA TRP A 27 23.08 7.30 -11.48
C TRP A 27 22.70 8.57 -12.24
N GLU A 28 23.46 8.91 -13.26
CA GLU A 28 23.22 10.11 -14.10
C GLU A 28 22.39 9.82 -15.36
N VAL A 29 21.96 8.57 -15.53
CA VAL A 29 21.13 8.15 -16.66
C VAL A 29 19.66 8.14 -16.24
N PRO A 30 18.70 8.52 -17.09
CA PRO A 30 17.27 8.36 -16.79
C PRO A 30 16.91 6.88 -16.59
N VAL A 31 16.50 6.52 -15.37
CA VAL A 31 16.11 5.15 -14.98
C VAL A 31 14.72 5.16 -14.38
N ALA A 32 13.91 4.16 -14.71
CA ALA A 32 12.66 3.87 -14.06
C ALA A 32 12.53 2.39 -13.71
N VAL A 33 11.95 2.11 -12.55
CA VAL A 33 11.51 0.78 -12.16
C VAL A 33 10.08 0.59 -12.65
N CYS A 34 9.80 -0.52 -13.32
CA CYS A 34 8.47 -0.78 -13.88
C CYS A 34 8.18 -2.28 -13.92
N GLY A 35 6.89 -2.66 -13.93
CA GLY A 35 6.47 -4.00 -14.26
C GLY A 35 6.82 -4.35 -15.73
N ASP A 36 6.66 -5.63 -16.10
CA ASP A 36 7.01 -6.10 -17.44
C ASP A 36 6.27 -5.30 -18.54
N PRO A 37 7.00 -4.58 -19.42
CA PRO A 37 6.39 -3.80 -20.49
C PRO A 37 5.72 -4.67 -21.57
N LYS A 38 5.99 -5.97 -21.64
CA LYS A 38 5.35 -6.91 -22.57
C LYS A 38 3.98 -7.37 -22.10
N THR A 39 3.68 -7.18 -20.83
CA THR A 39 2.39 -7.50 -20.21
C THR A 39 1.56 -6.23 -20.00
N ARG A 40 0.33 -6.37 -19.54
CA ARG A 40 -0.53 -5.24 -19.15
C ARG A 40 -0.08 -4.55 -17.85
N HIS A 41 0.99 -5.03 -17.20
CA HIS A 41 1.57 -4.51 -15.96
C HIS A 41 2.66 -3.45 -16.18
N GLY A 42 3.00 -3.13 -17.43
CA GLY A 42 4.05 -2.17 -17.79
C GLY A 42 3.74 -0.73 -17.40
N ILE A 43 3.67 -0.43 -16.09
CA ILE A 43 3.55 0.92 -15.53
C ILE A 43 4.81 1.31 -14.76
N ILE A 44 5.09 2.61 -14.69
CA ILE A 44 6.22 3.15 -13.92
C ILE A 44 5.86 3.11 -12.43
N LEU A 45 6.66 2.38 -11.65
CA LEU A 45 6.53 2.28 -10.19
C LEU A 45 7.34 3.38 -9.50
N ALA A 46 8.60 3.56 -9.92
CA ALA A 46 9.49 4.59 -9.39
C ALA A 46 10.45 5.08 -10.50
N LYS A 47 11.07 6.23 -10.28
CA LYS A 47 12.03 6.84 -11.21
C LYS A 47 13.07 7.66 -10.45
N ASN A 48 14.29 7.73 -11.01
CA ASN A 48 15.35 8.54 -10.46
C ASN A 48 15.24 10.03 -10.84
N GLU A 49 16.07 10.88 -10.27
CA GLU A 49 16.05 12.33 -10.53
C GLU A 49 16.29 12.70 -12.00
N PRO A 50 17.26 12.08 -12.74
CA PRO A 50 17.37 12.31 -14.17
C PRO A 50 16.08 12.02 -14.94
N ALA A 51 15.36 10.93 -14.64
CA ALA A 51 14.09 10.59 -15.30
C ALA A 51 12.96 11.58 -14.95
N LYS A 52 12.92 12.12 -13.72
CA LYS A 52 11.95 13.15 -13.31
C LYS A 52 12.07 14.43 -14.17
N LYS A 53 13.26 14.81 -14.61
CA LYS A 53 13.49 15.99 -15.47
C LYS A 53 12.79 15.90 -16.83
N TYR A 54 12.51 14.69 -17.30
CA TYR A 54 11.71 14.45 -18.53
C TYR A 54 10.19 14.44 -18.27
N GLY A 55 9.75 14.75 -17.03
CA GLY A 55 8.33 14.77 -16.67
C GLY A 55 7.70 13.37 -16.61
N ILE A 56 8.51 12.32 -16.40
CA ILE A 56 8.01 10.96 -16.17
C ILE A 56 7.28 10.91 -14.82
N GLN A 57 6.11 10.29 -14.81
CA GLN A 57 5.27 10.19 -13.60
C GLN A 57 5.09 8.73 -13.16
N THR A 58 4.91 8.52 -11.85
CA THR A 58 4.48 7.21 -11.32
C THR A 58 3.08 6.88 -11.82
N ALA A 59 2.82 5.60 -12.06
CA ALA A 59 1.57 5.05 -12.60
C ALA A 59 1.30 5.36 -14.09
N GLU A 60 2.16 6.09 -14.80
CA GLU A 60 2.04 6.18 -16.27
C GLU A 60 2.57 4.90 -16.93
N THR A 61 2.08 4.61 -18.13
CA THR A 61 2.53 3.44 -18.89
C THR A 61 3.98 3.59 -19.36
N VAL A 62 4.70 2.47 -19.47
CA VAL A 62 6.07 2.47 -20.03
C VAL A 62 6.10 3.11 -21.42
N TRP A 63 5.06 2.92 -22.23
CA TRP A 63 4.95 3.57 -23.55
C TRP A 63 4.93 5.10 -23.45
N GLN A 64 4.13 5.66 -22.52
CA GLN A 64 4.08 7.11 -22.30
C GLN A 64 5.41 7.65 -21.79
N ALA A 65 6.05 6.93 -20.85
CA ALA A 65 7.36 7.31 -20.32
C ALA A 65 8.45 7.31 -21.41
N LYS A 66 8.51 6.27 -22.26
CA LYS A 66 9.45 6.20 -23.38
C LYS A 66 9.21 7.25 -24.45
N LYS A 67 7.96 7.69 -24.64
CA LYS A 67 7.66 8.81 -25.54
C LYS A 67 8.26 10.12 -25.04
N LYS A 68 8.32 10.34 -23.72
CA LYS A 68 8.95 11.52 -23.09
C LYS A 68 10.48 11.39 -23.05
N CYS A 69 11.00 10.19 -22.83
CA CYS A 69 12.43 9.89 -22.73
C CYS A 69 12.76 8.60 -23.50
N PRO A 70 13.11 8.69 -24.82
CA PRO A 70 13.44 7.50 -25.63
C PRO A 70 14.60 6.66 -25.08
N GLY A 71 15.57 7.29 -24.40
CA GLY A 71 16.72 6.65 -23.76
C GLY A 71 16.46 6.16 -22.34
N LEU A 72 15.20 6.08 -21.89
CA LEU A 72 14.85 5.60 -20.55
C LEU A 72 15.27 4.16 -20.34
N VAL A 73 16.13 3.92 -19.36
CA VAL A 73 16.50 2.58 -18.91
C VAL A 73 15.41 2.05 -17.97
N LEU A 74 14.94 0.83 -18.24
CA LEU A 74 13.91 0.16 -17.44
C LEU A 74 14.54 -0.96 -16.63
N LEU A 75 14.22 -1.01 -15.34
CA LEU A 75 14.63 -2.06 -14.42
C LEU A 75 13.37 -2.77 -13.88
N PRO A 76 13.42 -4.10 -13.70
CA PRO A 76 12.36 -4.82 -13.02
C PRO A 76 12.34 -4.47 -11.52
N PRO A 77 11.19 -4.58 -10.83
CA PRO A 77 11.10 -4.38 -9.39
C PRO A 77 11.57 -5.62 -8.62
N HIS A 78 12.20 -5.40 -7.45
CA HIS A 78 12.58 -6.46 -6.50
C HIS A 78 11.98 -6.15 -5.12
N HIS A 79 10.70 -6.47 -4.93
CA HIS A 79 9.92 -6.07 -3.75
C HIS A 79 10.50 -6.59 -2.42
N ASP A 80 11.08 -7.78 -2.39
CA ASP A 80 11.74 -8.31 -1.19
C ASP A 80 12.96 -7.48 -0.79
N LEU A 81 13.72 -7.00 -1.79
CA LEU A 81 14.85 -6.11 -1.58
C LEU A 81 14.37 -4.76 -1.00
N TYR A 82 13.26 -4.21 -1.50
CA TYR A 82 12.69 -2.97 -0.98
C TYR A 82 12.22 -3.13 0.46
N LYS A 83 11.55 -4.24 0.77
CA LYS A 83 11.13 -4.54 2.14
C LYS A 83 12.33 -4.63 3.10
N MET A 84 13.40 -5.31 2.69
CA MET A 84 14.63 -5.40 3.48
C MET A 84 15.23 -4.02 3.76
N TRP A 85 15.33 -3.16 2.74
CA TRP A 85 15.86 -1.80 2.90
C TRP A 85 14.96 -0.91 3.75
N SER A 86 13.64 -1.03 3.61
CA SER A 86 12.67 -0.34 4.46
C SER A 86 12.86 -0.68 5.94
N VAL A 87 12.98 -1.97 6.26
CA VAL A 87 13.24 -2.45 7.63
C VAL A 87 14.56 -1.86 8.15
N ARG A 88 15.65 -1.96 7.37
CA ARG A 88 16.96 -1.44 7.75
C ARG A 88 16.95 0.06 8.03
N VAL A 89 16.23 0.85 7.24
CA VAL A 89 16.10 2.29 7.47
C VAL A 89 15.30 2.59 8.74
N ASN A 90 14.21 1.84 8.98
CA ASN A 90 13.45 1.97 10.22
C ASN A 90 14.27 1.54 11.46
N ASP A 91 15.20 0.57 11.35
CA ASP A 91 16.15 0.22 12.43
C ASP A 91 17.12 1.38 12.76
N ILE A 92 17.46 2.20 11.75
CA ILE A 92 18.22 3.42 11.98
C ILE A 92 17.38 4.44 12.76
N TYR A 93 16.10 4.62 12.40
CA TYR A 93 15.21 5.56 13.10
C TYR A 93 15.00 5.18 14.58
N GLU A 94 14.98 3.88 14.91
CA GLU A 94 14.79 3.37 16.27
C GLU A 94 15.89 3.81 17.25
N ARG A 95 17.06 4.20 16.75
CA ARG A 95 18.14 4.77 17.59
C ARG A 95 17.82 6.18 18.11
N PHE A 96 16.78 6.81 17.57
CA PHE A 96 16.41 8.19 17.89
C PHE A 96 15.09 8.28 18.66
N THR A 97 14.17 7.34 18.45
CA THR A 97 12.90 7.24 19.15
C THR A 97 12.30 5.84 18.97
N ASP A 98 11.49 5.37 19.92
CA ASP A 98 10.67 4.16 19.84
C ASP A 98 9.29 4.41 19.22
N LEU A 99 8.88 5.68 19.12
CA LEU A 99 7.62 6.09 18.51
C LEU A 99 7.81 6.30 17.00
N ILE A 100 7.69 5.21 16.25
CA ILE A 100 7.85 5.16 14.80
C ILE A 100 6.61 4.52 14.20
N GLU A 101 5.88 5.27 13.39
CA GLU A 101 4.72 4.79 12.67
C GLU A 101 5.02 4.80 11.16
N THR A 102 5.08 3.62 10.57
CA THR A 102 5.28 3.49 9.13
C THR A 102 4.03 3.92 8.35
N PHE A 103 4.24 4.65 7.25
CA PHE A 103 3.19 5.09 6.33
C PHE A 103 3.58 4.69 4.90
N GLY A 104 3.38 3.44 4.58
CA GLY A 104 3.93 2.84 3.37
C GLY A 104 5.30 2.20 3.59
N ILE A 105 5.93 1.75 2.51
CA ILE A 105 7.22 1.04 2.56
C ILE A 105 8.41 2.00 2.69
N ASP A 106 8.24 3.25 2.30
CA ASP A 106 9.30 4.27 2.18
C ASP A 106 9.09 5.51 3.05
N GLU A 107 8.01 5.55 3.82
CA GLU A 107 7.66 6.70 4.66
C GLU A 107 7.43 6.30 6.12
N SER A 108 7.87 7.14 7.06
CA SER A 108 7.63 6.94 8.50
C SER A 108 7.49 8.26 9.24
N TRP A 109 6.54 8.31 10.19
CA TRP A 109 6.50 9.36 11.21
C TRP A 109 7.30 8.95 12.44
N LEU A 110 8.02 9.90 13.00
CA LEU A 110 8.78 9.76 14.23
C LEU A 110 8.31 10.83 15.22
N ASP A 111 7.86 10.45 16.41
CA ASP A 111 7.66 11.40 17.49
C ASP A 111 8.94 11.44 18.34
N VAL A 112 9.64 12.54 18.26
CA VAL A 112 10.92 12.75 18.98
C VAL A 112 10.76 13.68 20.18
N THR A 113 9.54 14.02 20.56
CA THR A 113 9.25 14.94 21.67
C THR A 113 9.95 14.51 22.96
N GLY A 114 9.86 13.24 23.30
CA GLY A 114 10.46 12.68 24.54
C GLY A 114 11.98 12.49 24.45
N SER A 115 12.53 12.26 23.27
CA SER A 115 13.95 11.94 23.09
C SER A 115 14.81 13.13 22.63
N LEU A 116 14.21 14.23 22.20
CA LEU A 116 14.93 15.36 21.59
C LEU A 116 16.03 15.93 22.48
N HIS A 117 15.83 15.96 23.82
CA HIS A 117 16.80 16.46 24.77
C HIS A 117 18.12 15.66 24.75
N LEU A 118 18.07 14.35 24.42
CA LEU A 118 19.25 13.48 24.28
C LEU A 118 20.11 13.85 23.07
N PHE A 119 19.56 14.63 22.13
CA PHE A 119 20.21 15.03 20.88
C PHE A 119 20.44 16.54 20.78
N GLY A 120 20.47 17.25 21.92
CA GLY A 120 20.81 18.66 21.99
C GLY A 120 19.63 19.62 21.84
N GLY A 121 18.38 19.13 21.89
CA GLY A 121 17.18 19.96 22.00
C GLY A 121 16.75 20.69 20.71
N ASP A 122 17.42 20.48 19.59
CA ASP A 122 17.16 21.14 18.30
C ASP A 122 16.62 20.14 17.28
N ALA A 123 15.36 20.28 16.93
CA ALA A 123 14.66 19.35 16.05
C ALA A 123 15.21 19.34 14.61
N GLU A 124 15.61 20.49 14.07
CA GLU A 124 16.19 20.57 12.73
C GLU A 124 17.58 19.91 12.68
N LYS A 125 18.39 20.12 13.70
CA LYS A 125 19.71 19.45 13.81
C LYS A 125 19.54 17.94 13.94
N LEU A 126 18.53 17.47 14.71
CA LEU A 126 18.23 16.05 14.82
C LEU A 126 17.77 15.47 13.48
N ALA A 127 16.85 16.12 12.77
CA ALA A 127 16.40 15.71 11.44
C ALA A 127 17.57 15.60 10.45
N ASN A 128 18.47 16.60 10.45
CA ASN A 128 19.68 16.60 9.64
C ASN A 128 20.67 15.48 10.03
N LYS A 129 20.75 15.14 11.34
CA LYS A 129 21.55 14.01 11.82
C LYS A 129 20.98 12.69 11.31
N ILE A 130 19.67 12.48 11.44
CA ILE A 130 18.99 11.27 10.94
C ILE A 130 19.24 11.12 9.43
N ARG A 131 19.04 12.19 8.66
CA ARG A 131 19.26 12.22 7.22
C ARG A 131 20.68 11.79 6.82
N LYS A 132 21.69 12.36 7.50
CA LYS A 132 23.11 12.02 7.29
C LYS A 132 23.41 10.57 7.69
N THR A 133 22.82 10.08 8.78
CA THR A 133 23.01 8.70 9.25
C THR A 133 22.47 7.71 8.23
N VAL A 134 21.24 7.92 7.75
CA VAL A 134 20.65 7.08 6.70
C VAL A 134 21.54 7.07 5.46
N LYS A 135 21.95 8.24 4.97
CA LYS A 135 22.80 8.36 3.78
C LYS A 135 24.13 7.63 3.92
N ASN A 136 24.81 7.80 5.06
CA ASN A 136 26.13 7.23 5.29
C ASN A 136 26.09 5.69 5.45
N GLU A 137 25.02 5.15 6.06
CA GLU A 137 24.94 3.73 6.37
C GLU A 137 24.24 2.91 5.27
N THR A 138 23.45 3.56 4.41
CA THR A 138 22.64 2.87 3.39
C THR A 138 22.93 3.32 1.96
N GLY A 139 23.52 4.48 1.76
CA GLY A 139 23.62 5.13 0.45
C GLY A 139 22.31 5.75 -0.05
N LEU A 140 21.19 5.49 0.65
CA LEU A 140 19.88 6.08 0.33
C LEU A 140 19.75 7.48 0.91
N THR A 141 18.96 8.34 0.28
CA THR A 141 18.67 9.67 0.79
C THR A 141 17.20 9.77 1.23
N ILE A 142 16.96 10.60 2.24
CA ILE A 142 15.59 10.90 2.72
C ILE A 142 15.34 12.40 2.71
N SER A 143 14.09 12.79 2.53
CA SER A 143 13.61 14.14 2.83
C SER A 143 12.83 14.12 4.14
N VAL A 144 13.09 15.10 5.01
CA VAL A 144 12.50 15.13 6.35
C VAL A 144 11.70 16.41 6.53
N GLY A 145 10.44 16.26 6.90
CA GLY A 145 9.60 17.35 7.40
C GLY A 145 9.55 17.33 8.92
N VAL A 146 9.71 18.47 9.54
CA VAL A 146 9.66 18.68 11.00
C VAL A 146 8.48 19.58 11.33
N SER A 147 7.56 19.14 12.18
CA SER A 147 6.42 19.95 12.62
C SER A 147 5.85 19.49 13.95
N PHE A 148 4.76 20.11 14.39
CA PHE A 148 4.05 19.80 15.64
C PHE A 148 2.92 18.77 15.47
N ASN A 149 2.61 18.37 14.23
CA ASN A 149 1.63 17.32 13.91
C ASN A 149 2.06 16.50 12.71
N LYS A 150 1.42 15.33 12.52
CA LYS A 150 1.75 14.37 11.45
C LYS A 150 1.50 14.93 10.06
N VAL A 151 0.42 15.69 9.88
CA VAL A 151 -0.02 16.23 8.58
C VAL A 151 0.99 17.25 8.06
N PHE A 152 1.41 18.18 8.90
CA PHE A 152 2.37 19.20 8.49
C PHE A 152 3.79 18.67 8.39
N ALA A 153 4.16 17.69 9.22
CA ALA A 153 5.44 16.99 9.06
C ALA A 153 5.52 16.32 7.67
N LYS A 154 4.44 15.63 7.24
CA LYS A 154 4.40 15.05 5.89
C LYS A 154 4.42 16.12 4.80
N LEU A 155 3.64 17.18 4.92
CA LEU A 155 3.67 18.28 3.97
C LEU A 155 5.11 18.85 3.83
N GLY A 156 5.81 19.04 4.97
CA GLY A 156 7.18 19.53 4.99
C GLY A 156 8.17 18.64 4.23
N SER A 157 8.05 17.30 4.38
CA SER A 157 8.93 16.37 3.66
C SER A 157 8.74 16.39 2.14
N ASP A 158 7.56 16.80 1.66
CA ASP A 158 7.25 16.90 0.23
C ASP A 158 7.67 18.25 -0.39
N MET A 159 7.84 19.31 0.41
CA MET A 159 8.13 20.67 -0.08
C MET A 159 9.53 20.82 -0.73
N LYS A 160 10.51 20.13 -0.17
CA LYS A 160 11.91 20.18 -0.65
C LYS A 160 12.43 18.76 -0.83
N LYS A 161 12.55 18.30 -2.07
CA LYS A 161 13.12 17.00 -2.45
C LYS A 161 14.14 17.20 -3.57
N PRO A 162 15.19 16.37 -3.63
CA PRO A 162 15.59 15.32 -2.71
C PRO A 162 16.52 15.81 -1.58
N ASP A 163 16.77 14.92 -0.58
CA ASP A 163 17.81 15.03 0.45
C ASP A 163 17.77 16.37 1.21
N ALA A 164 16.60 16.77 1.69
CA ALA A 164 16.40 18.07 2.35
C ALA A 164 15.63 17.94 3.67
N THR A 165 15.77 18.94 4.53
CA THR A 165 14.95 19.11 5.72
C THR A 165 14.11 20.37 5.57
N THR A 166 12.83 20.28 5.93
CA THR A 166 11.89 21.41 5.97
C THR A 166 11.24 21.48 7.33
N VAL A 167 11.33 22.64 7.97
CA VAL A 167 10.69 22.89 9.27
C VAL A 167 9.43 23.73 9.05
N ILE A 168 8.30 23.25 9.59
CA ILE A 168 7.05 24.00 9.70
C ILE A 168 6.82 24.23 11.19
N PRO A 169 7.22 25.39 11.73
CA PRO A 169 7.14 25.71 13.17
C PRO A 169 5.70 25.90 13.61
N ALA A 170 5.42 25.79 14.91
CA ALA A 170 4.06 26.03 15.44
C ALA A 170 3.66 27.51 15.37
N ASP A 171 4.63 28.41 15.45
CA ASP A 171 4.37 29.83 15.27
C ASP A 171 4.49 30.22 13.80
N GLY A 172 3.45 30.82 13.24
CA GLY A 172 3.43 31.34 11.88
C GLY A 172 3.37 30.28 10.78
N TRP A 173 3.02 29.04 11.09
CA TRP A 173 2.88 27.95 10.12
C TRP A 173 1.91 28.29 8.98
N GLN A 174 0.92 29.14 9.23
CA GLN A 174 -0.06 29.59 8.24
C GLN A 174 0.62 30.20 7.01
N ASN A 175 1.67 30.97 7.21
CA ASN A 175 2.43 31.62 6.13
C ASN A 175 3.12 30.60 5.21
N ILE A 176 3.39 29.38 5.70
CA ILE A 176 4.04 28.31 4.95
C ILE A 176 2.98 27.37 4.34
N VAL A 177 1.97 26.99 5.10
CA VAL A 177 1.00 25.95 4.75
C VAL A 177 -0.15 26.47 3.90
N TRP A 178 -0.75 27.59 4.29
CA TRP A 178 -1.95 28.10 3.62
C TRP A 178 -1.77 28.49 2.14
N PRO A 179 -0.61 29.00 1.69
CA PRO A 179 -0.38 29.26 0.26
C PRO A 179 -0.23 27.99 -0.59
N GLN A 180 -0.04 26.81 0.04
CA GLN A 180 0.17 25.58 -0.69
C GLN A 180 -1.11 25.15 -1.44
N PRO A 181 -0.95 24.53 -2.64
CA PRO A 181 -2.06 23.91 -3.34
C PRO A 181 -2.78 22.90 -2.46
N LEU A 182 -4.11 22.85 -2.56
CA LEU A 182 -4.95 21.94 -1.77
C LEU A 182 -4.53 20.47 -1.92
N GLY A 183 -4.08 20.05 -3.11
CA GLY A 183 -3.65 18.69 -3.39
C GLY A 183 -2.38 18.25 -2.64
N ASN A 184 -1.66 19.18 -2.00
CA ASN A 184 -0.50 18.86 -1.16
C ASN A 184 -0.91 18.45 0.27
N LEU A 185 -2.16 18.71 0.66
CA LEU A 185 -2.67 18.29 1.97
C LEU A 185 -2.90 16.78 1.99
N LEU A 186 -2.47 16.14 3.07
CA LEU A 186 -2.65 14.70 3.26
C LEU A 186 -4.13 14.31 3.07
N TYR A 187 -4.38 13.28 2.28
CA TYR A 187 -5.70 12.77 1.86
C TYR A 187 -6.51 13.69 0.94
N ALA A 188 -6.03 14.86 0.56
CA ALA A 188 -6.67 15.68 -0.47
C ALA A 188 -6.36 15.13 -1.89
N GLY A 189 -6.85 13.93 -2.18
CA GLY A 189 -6.66 13.28 -3.47
C GLY A 189 -7.37 14.02 -4.62
N ARG A 190 -7.10 13.59 -5.85
CA ARG A 190 -7.60 14.24 -7.08
C ARG A 190 -9.12 14.48 -7.07
N ALA A 191 -9.93 13.50 -6.63
CA ALA A 191 -11.39 13.63 -6.60
C ALA A 191 -11.84 14.73 -5.61
N ALA A 192 -11.29 14.73 -4.39
CA ALA A 192 -11.61 15.76 -3.39
C ALA A 192 -11.18 17.14 -3.87
N THR A 193 -9.96 17.29 -4.40
CA THR A 193 -9.43 18.54 -4.94
C THR A 193 -10.29 19.07 -6.09
N GLN A 194 -10.69 18.20 -7.03
CA GLN A 194 -11.57 18.62 -8.14
C GLN A 194 -12.97 19.03 -7.68
N THR A 195 -13.51 18.37 -6.66
CA THR A 195 -14.81 18.74 -6.08
C THR A 195 -14.72 20.12 -5.42
N LEU A 196 -13.74 20.34 -4.54
CA LEU A 196 -13.58 21.63 -3.83
C LEU A 196 -13.22 22.79 -4.77
N LYS A 197 -12.45 22.52 -5.83
CA LYS A 197 -12.12 23.53 -6.87
C LYS A 197 -13.35 24.10 -7.57
N LYS A 198 -14.43 23.33 -7.75
CA LYS A 198 -15.71 23.84 -8.30
C LYS A 198 -16.34 24.93 -7.45
N TYR A 199 -15.96 25.01 -6.17
CA TYR A 199 -16.43 26.02 -5.20
C TYR A 199 -15.36 27.08 -4.91
N GLY A 200 -14.33 27.18 -5.75
CA GLY A 200 -13.28 28.20 -5.63
C GLY A 200 -12.20 27.90 -4.58
N ILE A 201 -12.15 26.66 -4.05
CA ILE A 201 -11.14 26.24 -3.06
C ILE A 201 -9.99 25.53 -3.77
N GLU A 202 -8.86 26.23 -3.93
CA GLU A 202 -7.67 25.74 -4.62
C GLU A 202 -6.45 25.62 -3.70
N THR A 203 -6.44 26.34 -2.57
CA THR A 203 -5.35 26.33 -1.60
C THR A 203 -5.80 25.79 -0.24
N ILE A 204 -4.82 25.39 0.58
CA ILE A 204 -5.08 24.92 1.96
C ILE A 204 -5.69 26.05 2.79
N GLY A 205 -5.24 27.30 2.63
CA GLY A 205 -5.77 28.45 3.35
C GLY A 205 -7.22 28.78 2.99
N GLN A 206 -7.60 28.62 1.72
CA GLN A 206 -9.01 28.78 1.32
C GLN A 206 -9.89 27.72 1.95
N LEU A 207 -9.43 26.47 2.05
CA LEU A 207 -10.15 25.43 2.77
C LEU A 207 -10.24 25.74 4.27
N ALA A 208 -9.16 26.20 4.90
CA ALA A 208 -9.13 26.54 6.31
C ALA A 208 -10.11 27.68 6.66
N ALA A 209 -10.30 28.63 5.76
CA ALA A 209 -11.19 29.79 5.93
C ALA A 209 -12.68 29.49 5.71
N CYS A 210 -13.03 28.31 5.15
CA CYS A 210 -14.42 27.94 4.93
C CYS A 210 -15.15 27.59 6.23
N ASP A 211 -16.48 27.71 6.22
CA ASP A 211 -17.32 27.05 7.22
C ASP A 211 -17.09 25.54 7.15
N PRO A 212 -16.73 24.86 8.25
CA PRO A 212 -16.48 23.42 8.28
C PRO A 212 -17.66 22.56 7.78
N ALA A 213 -18.88 23.05 7.86
CA ALA A 213 -20.05 22.36 7.32
C ALA A 213 -20.02 22.24 5.80
N MET A 214 -19.40 23.18 5.09
CA MET A 214 -19.33 23.16 3.63
C MET A 214 -18.53 21.99 3.08
N PRO A 215 -17.24 21.79 3.42
CA PRO A 215 -16.49 20.64 2.94
C PRO A 215 -17.06 19.30 3.45
N GLU A 216 -17.71 19.29 4.63
CA GLU A 216 -18.39 18.12 5.15
C GLU A 216 -19.62 17.73 4.31
N GLN A 217 -20.42 18.68 3.85
CA GLN A 217 -21.53 18.43 2.92
C GLN A 217 -21.07 17.88 1.57
N LEU A 218 -19.92 18.34 1.07
CA LEU A 218 -19.39 17.98 -0.25
C LEU A 218 -18.68 16.62 -0.27
N LEU A 219 -17.98 16.27 0.80
CA LEU A 219 -17.07 15.12 0.87
C LEU A 219 -17.34 14.19 2.07
N GLY A 220 -18.40 14.44 2.82
CA GLY A 220 -18.72 13.70 4.04
C GLY A 220 -17.66 13.88 5.13
N LYS A 221 -17.47 12.86 5.96
CA LYS A 221 -16.48 12.87 7.06
C LYS A 221 -15.08 13.29 6.62
N MET A 222 -14.69 12.94 5.39
CA MET A 222 -13.38 13.32 4.85
C MET A 222 -13.27 14.84 4.65
N GLY A 223 -14.35 15.52 4.26
CA GLY A 223 -14.34 16.97 4.11
C GLY A 223 -14.09 17.67 5.44
N ARG A 224 -14.73 17.21 6.52
CA ARG A 224 -14.50 17.70 7.88
C ARG A 224 -13.06 17.49 8.31
N GLN A 225 -12.52 16.30 8.08
CA GLN A 225 -11.14 15.95 8.40
C GLN A 225 -10.12 16.81 7.64
N LEU A 226 -10.34 17.05 6.35
CA LEU A 226 -9.48 17.92 5.54
C LEU A 226 -9.50 19.37 6.06
N TRP A 227 -10.66 19.87 6.49
CA TRP A 227 -10.76 21.18 7.13
C TRP A 227 -9.97 21.24 8.44
N GLU A 228 -10.09 20.23 9.28
CA GLU A 228 -9.30 20.11 10.52
C GLU A 228 -7.79 20.09 10.24
N TYR A 229 -7.37 19.35 9.23
CA TYR A 229 -5.98 19.31 8.79
C TYR A 229 -5.47 20.65 8.26
N ALA A 230 -6.28 21.37 7.46
CA ALA A 230 -5.95 22.70 6.96
C ALA A 230 -5.79 23.73 8.09
N ASN A 231 -6.44 23.51 9.23
CA ASN A 231 -6.35 24.33 10.43
C ASN A 231 -5.31 23.84 11.46
N GLY A 232 -4.51 22.81 11.12
CA GLY A 232 -3.47 22.27 12.01
C GLY A 232 -3.99 21.55 13.25
N LEU A 233 -5.25 21.13 13.25
CA LEU A 233 -5.94 20.54 14.40
C LEU A 233 -5.68 19.01 14.56
N ASP A 234 -4.81 18.41 13.74
CA ASP A 234 -4.45 17.01 13.89
C ASP A 234 -3.73 16.75 15.21
N LYS A 235 -4.31 15.87 16.02
CA LYS A 235 -3.78 15.42 17.31
C LYS A 235 -3.44 13.93 17.33
N SER A 236 -3.50 13.26 16.19
CA SER A 236 -3.23 11.83 16.09
C SER A 236 -1.83 11.50 16.64
N PRO A 237 -1.69 10.49 17.52
CA PRO A 237 -0.38 10.09 18.04
C PRO A 237 0.41 9.36 16.96
N VAL A 238 1.73 9.37 17.08
CA VAL A 238 2.62 8.44 16.39
C VAL A 238 2.64 7.15 17.20
N LYS A 239 2.31 6.03 16.55
CA LYS A 239 2.26 4.72 17.19
C LYS A 239 3.68 4.21 17.45
N PRO A 240 3.89 3.38 18.50
CA PRO A 240 5.13 2.64 18.67
C PRO A 240 5.41 1.73 17.45
N ARG A 241 6.68 1.54 17.13
CA ARG A 241 7.12 0.76 15.95
C ARG A 241 6.52 -0.64 15.86
N HIS A 242 6.38 -1.32 17.00
CA HIS A 242 5.90 -2.69 17.06
C HIS A 242 4.41 -2.81 17.42
N ALA A 243 3.67 -1.69 17.42
CA ALA A 243 2.23 -1.73 17.60
C ALA A 243 1.57 -2.34 16.35
N ALA A 244 1.09 -3.57 16.47
CA ALA A 244 0.37 -4.24 15.41
C ALA A 244 -1.07 -3.71 15.32
N ASP A 245 -1.46 -3.18 14.18
CA ASP A 245 -2.88 -3.01 13.88
C ASP A 245 -3.49 -4.37 13.52
N PRO A 246 -4.70 -4.67 13.98
CA PRO A 246 -5.36 -5.92 13.62
C PRO A 246 -5.59 -5.99 12.09
N VAL A 247 -5.30 -7.14 11.52
CA VAL A 247 -5.52 -7.39 10.09
C VAL A 247 -7.03 -7.36 9.80
N LYS A 248 -7.47 -6.43 8.99
CA LYS A 248 -8.89 -6.25 8.65
C LYS A 248 -9.34 -7.13 7.49
N SER A 249 -8.45 -7.38 6.55
CA SER A 249 -8.70 -8.18 5.34
C SER A 249 -7.42 -8.70 4.73
N VAL A 250 -7.51 -9.81 4.00
CA VAL A 250 -6.42 -10.37 3.20
C VAL A 250 -6.93 -10.54 1.77
N GLY A 251 -6.33 -9.86 0.81
CA GLY A 251 -6.79 -9.93 -0.59
C GLY A 251 -5.64 -10.12 -1.57
N ASN A 252 -5.95 -10.72 -2.70
CA ASN A 252 -5.08 -10.80 -3.86
C ASN A 252 -5.87 -10.60 -5.13
N GLY A 253 -5.26 -9.96 -6.13
CA GLY A 253 -5.89 -9.70 -7.43
C GLY A 253 -4.86 -9.62 -8.54
N THR A 254 -5.28 -9.96 -9.76
CA THR A 254 -4.42 -9.90 -10.93
C THR A 254 -5.11 -9.24 -12.12
N THR A 255 -4.31 -8.63 -12.98
CA THR A 255 -4.71 -8.20 -14.31
C THR A 255 -4.25 -9.26 -15.31
N PHE A 256 -5.17 -9.88 -16.01
CA PHE A 256 -4.85 -10.97 -16.94
C PHE A 256 -4.17 -10.46 -18.21
N PRO A 257 -3.23 -11.24 -18.79
CA PRO A 257 -2.61 -10.91 -20.07
C PRO A 257 -3.65 -10.70 -21.16
N ASP A 258 -4.64 -11.58 -21.23
CA ASP A 258 -5.79 -11.51 -22.14
C ASP A 258 -7.10 -11.32 -21.38
N ASP A 259 -8.11 -10.72 -22.05
CA ASP A 259 -9.41 -10.54 -21.43
C ASP A 259 -10.12 -11.89 -21.31
N LEU A 260 -10.67 -12.14 -20.13
CA LEU A 260 -11.46 -13.35 -19.87
C LEU A 260 -12.87 -13.17 -20.45
N VAL A 261 -13.31 -14.12 -21.27
CA VAL A 261 -14.60 -14.07 -22.00
C VAL A 261 -15.48 -15.29 -21.76
N ARG A 262 -14.95 -16.34 -21.12
CA ARG A 262 -15.64 -17.60 -20.81
C ARG A 262 -15.62 -17.86 -19.32
N TRP A 263 -16.65 -18.54 -18.84
CA TRP A 263 -16.78 -18.89 -17.43
C TRP A 263 -15.62 -19.77 -16.93
N GLU A 264 -15.18 -20.71 -17.75
CA GLU A 264 -14.07 -21.61 -17.44
C GLU A 264 -12.77 -20.83 -17.20
N GLN A 265 -12.50 -19.79 -17.99
CA GLN A 265 -11.35 -18.89 -17.80
C GLN A 265 -11.45 -18.11 -16.48
N ILE A 266 -12.67 -17.67 -16.13
CA ILE A 266 -12.91 -16.96 -14.86
C ILE A 266 -12.65 -17.90 -13.68
N CYS A 267 -13.16 -19.15 -13.73
CA CYS A 267 -12.91 -20.16 -12.72
C CYS A 267 -11.41 -20.48 -12.58
N ALA A 268 -10.72 -20.68 -13.70
CA ALA A 268 -9.27 -20.92 -13.73
C ALA A 268 -8.49 -19.75 -13.12
N GLY A 269 -8.89 -18.50 -13.41
CA GLY A 269 -8.24 -17.31 -12.84
C GLY A 269 -8.57 -17.07 -11.37
N LEU A 270 -9.72 -17.51 -10.86
CA LEU A 270 -10.07 -17.37 -9.44
C LEU A 270 -9.28 -18.33 -8.55
N MET A 271 -8.97 -19.54 -9.02
CA MET A 271 -8.33 -20.57 -8.22
C MET A 271 -6.98 -20.12 -7.62
N PRO A 272 -6.00 -19.61 -8.39
CA PRO A 272 -4.73 -19.16 -7.84
C PRO A 272 -4.88 -17.95 -6.90
N LEU A 273 -5.88 -17.08 -7.12
CA LEU A 273 -6.14 -15.96 -6.23
C LEU A 273 -6.67 -16.44 -4.87
N CYS A 274 -7.60 -17.41 -4.87
CA CYS A 274 -8.13 -18.01 -3.65
C CYS A 274 -7.04 -18.78 -2.88
N ASP A 275 -6.20 -19.53 -3.59
CA ASP A 275 -5.07 -20.26 -3.02
C ASP A 275 -4.09 -19.30 -2.33
N SER A 276 -3.71 -18.21 -3.01
CA SER A 276 -2.85 -17.19 -2.43
C SER A 276 -3.44 -16.55 -1.17
N VAL A 277 -4.74 -16.20 -1.18
CA VAL A 277 -5.43 -15.62 -0.02
C VAL A 277 -5.46 -16.63 1.13
N ALA A 278 -5.81 -17.87 0.86
CA ALA A 278 -5.87 -18.94 1.86
C ALA A 278 -4.49 -19.22 2.49
N ALA A 279 -3.45 -19.37 1.68
CA ALA A 279 -2.08 -19.58 2.16
C ALA A 279 -1.58 -18.41 3.03
N ARG A 280 -1.95 -17.18 2.70
CA ARG A 280 -1.61 -16.00 3.52
C ARG A 280 -2.37 -15.98 4.84
N LEU A 281 -3.65 -16.37 4.84
CA LEU A 281 -4.42 -16.52 6.07
C LEU A 281 -3.77 -17.56 6.99
N ARG A 282 -3.45 -18.77 6.49
CA ARG A 282 -2.78 -19.84 7.28
C ARG A 282 -1.43 -19.38 7.83
N ARG A 283 -0.60 -18.73 7.01
CA ARG A 283 0.72 -18.23 7.43
C ARG A 283 0.64 -17.29 8.64
N HIS A 284 -0.45 -16.55 8.77
CA HIS A 284 -0.66 -15.61 9.87
C HIS A 284 -1.62 -16.10 10.95
N GLY A 285 -2.03 -17.39 10.92
CA GLY A 285 -3.00 -17.94 11.87
C GLY A 285 -4.37 -17.28 11.83
N LEU A 286 -4.79 -16.82 10.63
CA LEU A 286 -6.01 -16.04 10.45
C LEU A 286 -7.09 -16.84 9.70
N TYR A 287 -8.34 -16.49 9.95
CA TYR A 287 -9.52 -17.10 9.32
C TYR A 287 -10.41 -16.02 8.70
N ALA A 288 -10.99 -16.31 7.55
CA ALA A 288 -11.95 -15.44 6.85
C ALA A 288 -13.37 -15.69 7.33
N GLY A 289 -14.06 -14.67 7.85
CA GLY A 289 -15.49 -14.71 8.15
C GLY A 289 -16.38 -14.29 6.96
N GLY A 290 -15.79 -13.90 5.85
CA GLY A 290 -16.47 -13.52 4.61
C GLY A 290 -15.54 -13.43 3.43
N VAL A 291 -16.11 -13.41 2.23
CA VAL A 291 -15.36 -13.28 0.97
C VAL A 291 -15.96 -12.15 0.14
N SER A 292 -15.11 -11.36 -0.49
CA SER A 292 -15.49 -10.38 -1.51
C SER A 292 -14.78 -10.69 -2.82
N VAL A 293 -15.51 -10.52 -3.91
CA VAL A 293 -14.96 -10.58 -5.27
C VAL A 293 -15.16 -9.23 -5.94
N THR A 294 -14.13 -8.76 -6.60
CA THR A 294 -14.12 -7.55 -7.41
C THR A 294 -13.73 -7.91 -8.83
N LEU A 295 -14.58 -7.58 -9.79
CA LEU A 295 -14.35 -7.76 -11.23
C LEU A 295 -14.17 -6.39 -11.88
N LYS A 296 -13.19 -6.26 -12.77
CA LYS A 296 -12.99 -5.05 -13.57
C LYS A 296 -13.07 -5.41 -15.05
N ASP A 297 -13.90 -4.70 -15.78
CA ASP A 297 -14.05 -4.87 -17.23
C ASP A 297 -12.99 -4.10 -18.04
N VAL A 298 -13.03 -4.26 -19.37
CA VAL A 298 -12.12 -3.59 -20.31
C VAL A 298 -12.30 -2.07 -20.36
N SER A 299 -13.45 -1.54 -19.92
CA SER A 299 -13.70 -0.10 -19.79
C SER A 299 -13.21 0.46 -18.43
N PHE A 300 -12.53 -0.36 -17.63
CA PHE A 300 -12.08 -0.06 -16.26
C PHE A 300 -13.21 0.14 -15.24
N LYS A 301 -14.44 -0.22 -15.59
CA LYS A 301 -15.54 -0.22 -14.65
C LYS A 301 -15.41 -1.41 -13.70
N THR A 302 -15.60 -1.13 -12.42
CA THR A 302 -15.42 -2.09 -11.33
C THR A 302 -16.77 -2.49 -10.76
N PHE A 303 -16.95 -3.79 -10.55
CA PHE A 303 -18.11 -4.39 -9.91
C PHE A 303 -17.63 -5.23 -8.74
N SER A 304 -18.26 -5.10 -7.58
CA SER A 304 -17.89 -5.89 -6.41
C SER A 304 -19.12 -6.44 -5.69
N ARG A 305 -18.94 -7.60 -5.07
CA ARG A 305 -19.95 -8.23 -4.21
C ARG A 305 -19.25 -9.01 -3.11
N GLN A 306 -19.88 -9.09 -1.96
CA GLN A 306 -19.36 -9.85 -0.83
C GLN A 306 -20.45 -10.70 -0.18
N THR A 307 -20.02 -11.76 0.53
CA THR A 307 -20.88 -12.60 1.34
C THR A 307 -20.19 -12.94 2.67
N ARG A 308 -20.99 -13.22 3.71
CA ARG A 308 -20.49 -13.88 4.91
C ARG A 308 -20.40 -15.38 4.66
N LEU A 309 -19.46 -16.02 5.34
CA LEU A 309 -19.32 -17.46 5.40
C LEU A 309 -20.08 -17.97 6.63
N ASP A 310 -20.60 -19.19 6.56
CA ASP A 310 -21.31 -19.82 7.66
C ASP A 310 -20.39 -20.07 8.87
N ALA A 311 -19.12 -20.37 8.59
CA ALA A 311 -18.06 -20.49 9.59
C ALA A 311 -16.78 -19.85 9.10
N PRO A 312 -15.93 -19.25 9.99
CA PRO A 312 -14.61 -18.77 9.63
C PRO A 312 -13.73 -19.89 9.07
N THR A 313 -13.05 -19.65 7.97
CA THR A 313 -12.23 -20.65 7.29
C THR A 313 -10.96 -20.02 6.70
N HIS A 314 -9.93 -20.84 6.52
CA HIS A 314 -8.74 -20.53 5.73
C HIS A 314 -8.52 -21.58 4.61
N LEU A 315 -9.52 -22.42 4.34
CA LEU A 315 -9.46 -23.45 3.31
C LEU A 315 -9.72 -22.86 1.92
N VAL A 316 -8.88 -23.23 0.96
CA VAL A 316 -9.01 -22.80 -0.44
C VAL A 316 -10.37 -23.15 -1.02
N ARG A 317 -10.87 -24.37 -0.72
CA ARG A 317 -12.15 -24.86 -1.23
C ARG A 317 -13.32 -23.96 -0.87
N ASP A 318 -13.40 -23.52 0.38
CA ASP A 318 -14.53 -22.74 0.89
C ASP A 318 -14.48 -21.30 0.37
N ILE A 319 -13.27 -20.70 0.35
CA ILE A 319 -13.03 -19.38 -0.23
C ILE A 319 -13.34 -19.39 -1.73
N TYR A 320 -12.89 -20.42 -2.46
CA TYR A 320 -13.14 -20.55 -3.90
C TYR A 320 -14.62 -20.72 -4.21
N ARG A 321 -15.34 -21.58 -3.48
CA ARG A 321 -16.79 -21.78 -3.66
C ARG A 321 -17.54 -20.44 -3.53
N ALA A 322 -17.30 -19.72 -2.43
CA ALA A 322 -17.90 -18.41 -2.21
C ALA A 322 -17.52 -17.41 -3.31
N ALA A 323 -16.23 -17.38 -3.70
CA ALA A 323 -15.76 -16.49 -4.75
C ALA A 323 -16.38 -16.79 -6.13
N ALA A 324 -16.49 -18.06 -6.50
CA ALA A 324 -17.11 -18.49 -7.76
C ALA A 324 -18.59 -18.11 -7.82
N ASP A 325 -19.34 -18.33 -6.72
CA ASP A 325 -20.75 -17.94 -6.63
C ASP A 325 -20.94 -16.43 -6.77
N LEU A 326 -20.09 -15.63 -6.12
CA LEU A 326 -20.11 -14.17 -6.24
C LEU A 326 -19.73 -13.71 -7.66
N ALA A 327 -18.71 -14.30 -8.25
CA ALA A 327 -18.29 -13.99 -9.62
C ALA A 327 -19.40 -14.29 -10.63
N ARG A 328 -20.10 -15.42 -10.47
CA ARG A 328 -21.23 -15.81 -11.31
C ARG A 328 -22.40 -14.83 -11.25
N GLN A 329 -22.64 -14.24 -10.07
CA GLN A 329 -23.68 -13.22 -9.89
C GLN A 329 -23.27 -11.87 -10.51
N LEU A 330 -21.97 -11.54 -10.51
CA LEU A 330 -21.45 -10.28 -11.02
C LEU A 330 -21.23 -10.29 -12.53
N TRP A 331 -20.69 -11.41 -13.04
CA TRP A 331 -20.36 -11.53 -14.46
C TRP A 331 -21.59 -11.88 -15.29
N LYS A 332 -21.81 -11.11 -16.34
CA LYS A 332 -22.89 -11.36 -17.32
C LYS A 332 -22.30 -11.41 -18.71
N PRO A 333 -22.38 -12.54 -19.41
CA PRO A 333 -21.96 -12.61 -20.82
C PRO A 333 -22.68 -11.57 -21.66
N PRO A 334 -22.03 -10.96 -22.66
CA PRO A 334 -20.67 -11.23 -23.16
C PRO A 334 -19.59 -10.32 -22.55
N ALA A 335 -19.74 -9.88 -21.29
CA ALA A 335 -18.78 -8.98 -20.63
C ALA A 335 -17.37 -9.60 -20.61
N ARG A 336 -16.37 -8.79 -21.04
CA ARG A 336 -14.96 -9.14 -21.03
C ARG A 336 -14.33 -8.61 -19.75
N LEU A 337 -13.62 -9.46 -19.03
CA LEU A 337 -12.97 -9.10 -17.77
C LEU A 337 -11.47 -8.89 -17.97
N ARG A 338 -10.97 -7.77 -17.47
CA ARG A 338 -9.56 -7.40 -17.47
C ARG A 338 -8.82 -7.88 -16.22
N SER A 339 -9.44 -7.76 -15.05
CA SER A 339 -8.81 -8.14 -13.79
C SER A 339 -9.85 -8.65 -12.80
N MET A 340 -9.38 -9.48 -11.86
CA MET A 340 -10.17 -10.00 -10.75
C MET A 340 -9.40 -9.84 -9.44
N THR A 341 -10.12 -9.65 -8.35
CA THR A 341 -9.57 -9.61 -6.98
C THR A 341 -10.46 -10.43 -6.07
N VAL A 342 -9.84 -11.27 -5.23
CA VAL A 342 -10.49 -12.00 -4.14
C VAL A 342 -9.99 -11.45 -2.82
N THR A 343 -10.89 -11.17 -1.88
CA THR A 343 -10.54 -10.61 -0.57
C THR A 343 -11.27 -11.36 0.53
N ALA A 344 -10.51 -11.91 1.48
CA ALA A 344 -11.02 -12.41 2.74
C ALA A 344 -11.37 -11.23 3.65
N LEU A 345 -12.59 -11.21 4.17
CA LEU A 345 -13.14 -10.16 5.02
C LEU A 345 -13.45 -10.72 6.42
N TYR A 346 -13.68 -9.82 7.38
CA TYR A 346 -14.02 -10.18 8.75
C TYR A 346 -12.99 -11.17 9.33
N VAL A 347 -11.72 -10.83 9.15
CA VAL A 347 -10.60 -11.69 9.53
C VAL A 347 -10.50 -11.79 11.06
N THR A 348 -10.30 -13.01 11.56
CA THR A 348 -10.19 -13.34 12.99
C THR A 348 -9.04 -14.31 13.24
N GLU A 349 -8.44 -14.26 14.42
CA GLU A 349 -7.40 -15.20 14.87
C GLU A 349 -7.99 -16.52 15.42
N THR A 350 -9.29 -16.55 15.66
CA THR A 350 -9.96 -17.73 16.23
C THR A 350 -10.92 -18.34 15.24
N CYS A 351 -10.87 -19.66 15.11
CA CYS A 351 -11.87 -20.46 14.40
C CYS A 351 -13.17 -20.63 15.21
N SER A 352 -13.23 -20.08 16.44
CA SER A 352 -14.35 -20.25 17.36
C SER A 352 -15.58 -19.46 16.90
N THR A 353 -16.33 -20.05 15.99
CA THR A 353 -17.78 -19.92 16.00
C THR A 353 -18.33 -20.94 16.97
N PHE A 354 -19.28 -20.53 17.80
CA PHE A 354 -20.18 -21.50 18.46
C PHE A 354 -20.94 -22.25 17.34
N GLN A 355 -20.29 -23.24 16.72
CA GLN A 355 -21.01 -24.19 15.91
C GLN A 355 -21.85 -25.03 16.90
N GLN A 356 -23.15 -24.94 16.75
CA GLN A 356 -24.03 -25.95 17.32
C GLN A 356 -23.57 -27.29 16.77
N LEU A 357 -22.94 -28.11 17.61
CA LEU A 357 -22.49 -29.43 17.21
C LEU A 357 -23.73 -30.25 16.84
N ASP A 358 -23.88 -30.54 15.58
CA ASP A 358 -24.85 -31.53 15.14
C ASP A 358 -24.26 -32.90 15.49
N LEU A 359 -24.91 -33.60 16.42
CA LEU A 359 -24.49 -34.93 16.90
C LEU A 359 -24.35 -35.97 15.77
N LEU A 360 -24.88 -35.68 14.59
CA LEU A 360 -24.88 -36.56 13.43
C LEU A 360 -23.79 -36.23 12.39
N ASP A 361 -23.03 -35.14 12.55
CA ASP A 361 -22.11 -34.62 11.49
C ASP A 361 -20.62 -34.80 11.82
N SER A 362 -20.27 -35.93 12.46
CA SER A 362 -18.87 -36.30 12.74
C SER A 362 -17.99 -36.45 11.47
N THR A 363 -18.61 -36.71 10.32
CA THR A 363 -17.94 -36.86 9.02
C THR A 363 -17.49 -35.53 8.41
N ALA A 364 -18.23 -34.44 8.61
CA ALA A 364 -17.87 -33.14 8.11
C ALA A 364 -16.64 -32.55 8.84
N GLN A 365 -16.56 -32.76 10.16
CA GLN A 365 -15.39 -32.31 10.95
C GLN A 365 -14.11 -33.07 10.58
N ALA A 366 -14.19 -34.41 10.41
CA ALA A 366 -13.06 -35.22 10.00
C ALA A 366 -12.57 -34.84 8.57
N CYS A 367 -13.50 -34.51 7.68
CA CYS A 367 -13.16 -34.05 6.33
C CYS A 367 -12.49 -32.67 6.35
N GLY A 368 -12.93 -31.74 7.21
CA GLY A 368 -12.32 -30.42 7.40
C GLY A 368 -10.89 -30.51 7.89
N GLN A 369 -10.62 -31.29 8.95
CA GLN A 369 -9.28 -31.50 9.50
C GLN A 369 -8.31 -32.12 8.48
N ARG A 370 -8.78 -33.11 7.70
CA ARG A 370 -7.95 -33.73 6.67
C ARG A 370 -7.61 -32.75 5.54
N GLN A 371 -8.52 -31.88 5.17
CA GLN A 371 -8.28 -30.85 4.17
C GLN A 371 -7.26 -29.80 4.68
N GLU A 372 -7.38 -29.39 5.93
CA GLU A 372 -6.44 -28.46 6.57
C GLU A 372 -5.01 -29.05 6.58
N GLN A 373 -4.84 -30.30 7.02
CA GLN A 373 -3.55 -31.00 7.00
C GLN A 373 -2.97 -31.10 5.58
N LEU A 374 -3.81 -31.33 4.56
CA LEU A 374 -3.37 -31.36 3.18
C LEU A 374 -2.86 -29.98 2.72
N GLU A 375 -3.59 -28.92 3.00
CA GLU A 375 -3.21 -27.56 2.60
C GLU A 375 -1.96 -27.08 3.34
N GLU A 376 -1.78 -27.45 4.62
CA GLU A 376 -0.55 -27.20 5.39
C GLU A 376 0.65 -27.94 4.78
N ALA A 377 0.47 -29.20 4.37
CA ALA A 377 1.52 -29.97 3.71
C ALA A 377 1.92 -29.35 2.35
N VAL A 378 0.95 -28.86 1.59
CA VAL A 378 1.18 -28.11 0.33
C VAL A 378 1.98 -26.83 0.62
N ASP A 379 1.60 -26.07 1.64
CA ASP A 379 2.33 -24.85 2.02
C ASP A 379 3.78 -25.16 2.44
N ALA A 380 4.01 -26.24 3.20
CA ALA A 380 5.35 -26.67 3.60
C ALA A 380 6.21 -27.08 2.39
N ILE A 381 5.62 -27.76 1.41
CA ILE A 381 6.33 -28.12 0.16
C ILE A 381 6.70 -26.85 -0.61
N ARG A 382 5.77 -25.91 -0.76
CA ARG A 382 6.01 -24.65 -1.46
C ARG A 382 7.06 -23.78 -0.77
N GLN A 383 7.07 -23.76 0.56
CA GLN A 383 8.09 -23.05 1.33
C GLN A 383 9.49 -23.61 1.11
N LYS A 384 9.61 -24.94 0.97
CA LYS A 384 10.89 -25.62 0.81
C LYS A 384 11.41 -25.63 -0.62
N TYR A 385 10.52 -25.78 -1.59
CA TYR A 385 10.88 -26.05 -3.00
C TYR A 385 10.42 -24.94 -3.97
N GLY A 386 9.84 -23.86 -3.46
CA GLY A 386 9.26 -22.77 -4.28
C GLY A 386 7.78 -23.00 -4.60
N ARG A 387 7.10 -21.90 -4.93
CA ARG A 387 5.62 -21.88 -5.13
C ARG A 387 5.15 -22.72 -6.30
N THR A 388 5.97 -22.89 -7.32
CA THR A 388 5.67 -23.66 -8.53
C THR A 388 5.83 -25.17 -8.34
N ALA A 389 6.39 -25.63 -7.20
CA ALA A 389 6.63 -27.05 -6.95
C ALA A 389 5.35 -27.89 -6.94
N ILE A 390 4.21 -27.29 -6.55
CA ILE A 390 2.90 -27.94 -6.55
C ILE A 390 1.80 -26.94 -6.89
N ALA A 391 0.96 -27.27 -7.86
CA ALA A 391 -0.16 -26.44 -8.32
C ALA A 391 -1.45 -27.28 -8.46
N PHE A 392 -2.59 -26.60 -8.53
CA PHE A 392 -3.87 -27.27 -8.80
C PHE A 392 -3.94 -27.74 -10.26
N GLY A 393 -4.37 -29.00 -10.50
CA GLY A 393 -4.34 -29.64 -11.82
C GLY A 393 -5.29 -29.06 -12.88
N ASN A 394 -6.11 -28.07 -12.56
CA ASN A 394 -7.03 -27.38 -13.47
C ASN A 394 -6.47 -26.08 -14.04
N GLY A 395 -5.20 -25.72 -13.76
CA GLY A 395 -4.51 -24.62 -14.41
C GLY A 395 -3.94 -25.14 -15.74
N GLU A 396 -4.38 -24.60 -16.89
CA GLU A 396 -3.49 -24.51 -18.03
C GLU A 396 -2.17 -23.93 -17.51
N GLU A 397 -1.02 -24.34 -18.08
CA GLU A 397 0.29 -23.77 -17.74
C GLU A 397 0.29 -22.25 -17.93
N GLY A 398 -0.44 -21.58 -17.04
CA GLY A 398 -0.36 -20.13 -16.86
C GLY A 398 0.95 -19.87 -16.16
N GLU A 399 1.79 -19.03 -16.75
CA GLU A 399 2.98 -18.47 -16.15
C GLU A 399 2.72 -18.21 -14.67
N ALA A 400 3.53 -18.86 -13.82
CA ALA A 400 3.48 -18.66 -12.38
C ALA A 400 3.48 -17.15 -12.14
N LEU A 401 2.50 -16.65 -11.39
CA LEU A 401 2.54 -15.28 -10.90
C LEU A 401 3.93 -15.08 -10.29
N SER A 402 4.66 -14.11 -10.77
CA SER A 402 6.04 -13.87 -10.33
C SER A 402 6.06 -13.73 -8.81
N GLU A 403 7.11 -14.14 -8.14
CA GLU A 403 7.30 -14.02 -6.69
C GLU A 403 7.14 -12.58 -6.20
N GLU A 404 7.06 -11.62 -7.12
CA GLU A 404 6.99 -10.18 -6.91
C GLU A 404 5.57 -9.64 -6.64
N GLU A 405 4.49 -10.41 -6.82
CA GLU A 405 3.09 -9.92 -6.65
C GLU A 405 2.48 -10.21 -5.27
N LEU A 406 3.30 -10.53 -4.26
CA LEU A 406 2.81 -10.89 -2.91
C LEU A 406 3.43 -10.02 -1.82
#